data_829db8eaed9cb8557d3d5d54c5930b80
#
_entry.id   829db8eaed9cb8557d3d5d54c5930b80
#
_cell.length_a   1.000
_cell.length_b   1.000
_cell.length_c   1.000
_cell.angle_alpha   90.00
_cell.angle_beta   90.00
_cell.angle_gamma   90.00
#
_symmetry.space_group_name_H-M   'P 1'
#
loop_
_entity.id
_entity.type
_entity.pdbx_description
1 polymer ?
#
loop_
_entity_poly.entity_id
_entity_poly.type
_entity_poly.pdbx_seq_one_letter_code
_entity_poly.pdbx_strand_id
1 'polypeptide(L)'
;MTCDFKAVHPERFIECYIAEQNMVGVGMGVAARQFIPFVNTFAAFHTRSFDFIRMAGISGLNLKVVGSHCGVSIGEDGSSQMGLEDLAMMRTIPGSVVFYPSDGNSTWAATQLVANHKGIGYIRNGRPICPVIYPNTEVFEIGKLKVVEKGEADKITVVGAGITVHEAMKAAA
;
A
#
# COMPACT_ATOMS: atom_id res chain seq x y z
N MET A 1 13.53 -3.16 -1.22
CA MET A 1 12.54 -3.06 -2.32
C MET A 1 12.87 -1.96 -3.32
N THR A 2 12.82 -0.66 -2.99
CA THR A 2 13.18 0.40 -3.96
C THR A 2 14.66 0.38 -4.36
N CYS A 3 15.55 0.04 -3.43
CA CYS A 3 16.99 -0.11 -3.72
C CYS A 3 17.26 -1.24 -4.72
N ASP A 4 16.56 -2.35 -4.60
CA ASP A 4 16.72 -3.49 -5.50
C ASP A 4 16.22 -3.15 -6.91
N PHE A 5 15.09 -2.45 -7.00
CA PHE A 5 14.56 -1.95 -8.27
C PHE A 5 15.54 -0.98 -8.93
N LYS A 6 16.11 -0.04 -8.16
CA LYS A 6 17.14 0.90 -8.65
C LYS A 6 18.39 0.18 -9.16
N ALA A 7 18.79 -0.89 -8.48
CA ALA A 7 19.97 -1.66 -8.88
C ALA A 7 19.78 -2.42 -10.21
N VAL A 8 18.55 -2.91 -10.46
CA VAL A 8 18.24 -3.72 -11.65
C VAL A 8 17.75 -2.84 -12.82
N HIS A 9 17.05 -1.75 -12.53
CA HIS A 9 16.44 -0.86 -13.52
C HIS A 9 16.73 0.62 -13.25
N PRO A 10 18.00 1.04 -13.24
CA PRO A 10 18.37 2.42 -12.90
C PRO A 10 17.74 3.46 -13.86
N GLU A 11 17.50 3.10 -15.11
CA GLU A 11 16.88 3.95 -16.12
C GLU A 11 15.38 4.20 -15.89
N ARG A 12 14.77 3.42 -15.00
CA ARG A 12 13.36 3.55 -14.60
C ARG A 12 13.17 4.11 -13.19
N PHE A 13 14.26 4.41 -12.51
CA PHE A 13 14.23 4.90 -11.15
C PHE A 13 14.51 6.41 -11.14
N ILE A 14 13.60 7.16 -10.51
CA ILE A 14 13.72 8.61 -10.35
C ILE A 14 13.80 8.90 -8.85
N GLU A 15 14.95 9.42 -8.41
CA GLU A 15 15.17 9.84 -7.04
C GLU A 15 14.63 11.26 -6.86
N CYS A 16 13.67 11.42 -5.95
CA CYS A 16 13.05 12.72 -5.65
C CYS A 16 13.47 13.26 -4.26
N TYR A 17 14.30 12.53 -3.54
CA TYR A 17 14.76 12.89 -2.19
C TYR A 17 13.58 13.21 -1.22
N ILE A 18 13.74 14.20 -0.36
CA ILE A 18 12.70 14.61 0.62
C ILE A 18 11.82 15.71 -0.02
N ALA A 19 11.09 15.33 -1.07
CA ALA A 19 10.24 16.23 -1.84
C ALA A 19 8.97 15.51 -2.33
N GLU A 20 8.09 15.12 -1.40
CA GLU A 20 6.93 14.26 -1.66
C GLU A 20 5.96 14.87 -2.68
N GLN A 21 5.73 16.17 -2.62
CA GLN A 21 4.88 16.87 -3.61
C GLN A 21 5.49 16.80 -5.01
N ASN A 22 6.81 17.03 -5.12
CA ASN A 22 7.51 16.93 -6.40
C ASN A 22 7.51 15.48 -6.93
N MET A 23 7.72 14.50 -6.06
CA MET A 23 7.66 13.07 -6.40
C MET A 23 6.29 12.70 -7.01
N VAL A 24 5.20 13.11 -6.37
CA VAL A 24 3.85 12.85 -6.88
C VAL A 24 3.61 13.62 -8.17
N GLY A 25 4.05 14.87 -8.26
CA GLY A 25 3.95 15.68 -9.50
C GLY A 25 4.68 15.04 -10.68
N VAL A 26 5.90 14.54 -10.46
CA VAL A 26 6.66 13.78 -11.47
C VAL A 26 5.89 12.50 -11.85
N GLY A 27 5.37 11.76 -10.86
CA GLY A 27 4.54 10.58 -11.10
C GLY A 27 3.29 10.90 -11.93
N MET A 28 2.62 12.01 -11.66
CA MET A 28 1.47 12.47 -12.47
C MET A 28 1.88 12.73 -13.93
N GLY A 29 2.99 13.40 -14.15
CA GLY A 29 3.54 13.66 -15.48
C GLY A 29 3.86 12.37 -16.23
N VAL A 30 4.46 11.39 -15.55
CA VAL A 30 4.78 10.06 -16.10
C VAL A 30 3.50 9.29 -16.42
N ALA A 31 2.49 9.32 -15.52
CA ALA A 31 1.18 8.71 -15.76
C ALA A 31 0.44 9.32 -16.95
N ALA A 32 0.52 10.64 -17.13
CA ALA A 32 -0.06 11.34 -18.27
C ALA A 32 0.56 10.91 -19.61
N ARG A 33 1.78 10.38 -19.59
CA ARG A 33 2.46 9.77 -20.76
C ARG A 33 2.17 8.27 -20.90
N GLN A 34 1.14 7.75 -20.19
CA GLN A 34 0.67 6.37 -20.25
C GLN A 34 1.64 5.32 -19.69
N PHE A 35 2.60 5.73 -18.88
CA PHE A 35 3.37 4.81 -18.05
C PHE A 35 2.63 4.51 -16.74
N ILE A 36 3.12 3.51 -16.00
CA ILE A 36 2.58 3.11 -14.69
C ILE A 36 3.61 3.47 -13.61
N PRO A 37 3.62 4.70 -13.11
CA PRO A 37 4.54 5.10 -12.05
C PRO A 37 4.09 4.56 -10.69
N PHE A 38 5.06 4.14 -9.89
CA PHE A 38 4.92 3.84 -8.48
C PHE A 38 5.65 4.92 -7.68
N VAL A 39 4.92 5.74 -6.94
CA VAL A 39 5.48 6.75 -6.04
C VAL A 39 5.51 6.22 -4.62
N ASN A 40 6.69 6.24 -3.98
CA ASN A 40 6.90 5.59 -2.71
C ASN A 40 7.59 6.51 -1.71
N THR A 41 6.97 6.65 -0.54
CA THR A 41 7.52 7.27 0.67
C THR A 41 6.89 6.63 1.91
N PHE A 42 7.16 7.15 3.11
CA PHE A 42 6.43 6.74 4.30
C PHE A 42 4.96 7.12 4.19
N ALA A 43 4.08 6.28 4.71
CA ALA A 43 2.63 6.52 4.68
C ALA A 43 2.25 7.89 5.26
N ALA A 44 2.91 8.29 6.35
CA ALA A 44 2.72 9.59 6.98
C ALA A 44 3.03 10.77 6.05
N PHE A 45 4.05 10.65 5.20
CA PHE A 45 4.50 11.76 4.37
C PHE A 45 3.66 11.95 3.09
N HIS A 46 2.80 11.01 2.76
CA HIS A 46 1.78 11.22 1.73
C HIS A 46 0.75 12.28 2.13
N THR A 47 0.62 12.62 3.42
CA THR A 47 -0.20 13.76 3.85
C THR A 47 0.25 15.07 3.20
N ARG A 48 1.58 15.24 3.02
CA ARG A 48 2.17 16.41 2.38
C ARG A 48 1.84 16.52 0.90
N SER A 49 1.64 15.40 0.22
CA SER A 49 1.35 15.34 -1.22
C SER A 49 -0.10 14.97 -1.53
N PHE A 50 -0.97 14.92 -0.53
CA PHE A 50 -2.33 14.39 -0.70
C PHE A 50 -3.16 15.17 -1.71
N ASP A 51 -3.04 16.50 -1.78
CA ASP A 51 -3.75 17.29 -2.79
C ASP A 51 -3.34 16.90 -4.22
N PHE A 52 -2.06 16.63 -4.46
CA PHE A 52 -1.57 16.14 -5.76
C PHE A 52 -2.16 14.77 -6.10
N ILE A 53 -2.23 13.85 -5.12
CA ILE A 53 -2.81 12.52 -5.32
C ILE A 53 -4.32 12.64 -5.61
N ARG A 54 -5.01 13.51 -4.87
CA ARG A 54 -6.43 13.83 -5.10
C ARG A 54 -6.65 14.37 -6.52
N MET A 55 -5.81 15.31 -6.97
CA MET A 55 -5.87 15.86 -8.32
C MET A 55 -5.56 14.81 -9.40
N ALA A 56 -4.62 13.90 -9.12
CA ALA A 56 -4.36 12.76 -10.01
C ALA A 56 -5.62 11.88 -10.19
N GLY A 57 -6.34 11.61 -9.10
CA GLY A 57 -7.60 10.87 -9.14
C GLY A 57 -8.69 11.59 -9.94
N ILE A 58 -8.90 12.89 -9.71
CA ILE A 58 -9.87 13.72 -10.45
C ILE A 58 -9.52 13.77 -11.94
N SER A 59 -8.22 13.80 -12.28
CA SER A 59 -7.74 13.80 -13.67
C SER A 59 -7.74 12.42 -14.32
N GLY A 60 -8.18 11.36 -13.61
CA GLY A 60 -8.23 9.99 -14.12
C GLY A 60 -6.85 9.38 -14.42
N LEU A 61 -5.80 9.84 -13.75
CA LEU A 61 -4.44 9.35 -13.97
C LEU A 61 -4.23 7.95 -13.37
N ASN A 62 -3.39 7.17 -14.04
CA ASN A 62 -3.02 5.82 -13.61
C ASN A 62 -1.77 5.86 -12.71
N LEU A 63 -1.94 6.27 -11.45
CA LEU A 63 -0.86 6.47 -10.49
C LEU A 63 -0.93 5.44 -9.35
N LYS A 64 0.20 4.81 -9.02
CA LYS A 64 0.35 3.87 -7.93
C LYS A 64 1.10 4.52 -6.77
N VAL A 65 0.48 4.52 -5.62
CA VAL A 65 0.99 5.14 -4.40
C VAL A 65 1.35 4.05 -3.41
N VAL A 66 2.55 4.09 -2.86
CA VAL A 66 3.01 3.12 -1.87
C VAL A 66 3.41 3.86 -0.60
N GLY A 67 2.74 3.55 0.50
CA GLY A 67 3.03 4.08 1.83
C GLY A 67 3.69 3.03 2.70
N SER A 68 4.98 3.19 2.98
CA SER A 68 5.71 2.33 3.90
C SER A 68 5.65 2.86 5.32
N HIS A 69 6.12 2.09 6.29
CA HIS A 69 6.23 2.49 7.70
C HIS A 69 4.91 2.99 8.30
N CYS A 70 3.80 2.34 7.91
CA CYS A 70 2.47 2.74 8.36
C CYS A 70 2.16 2.30 9.79
N GLY A 71 1.22 3.02 10.41
CA GLY A 71 0.67 2.66 11.72
C GLY A 71 1.65 2.85 12.87
N VAL A 72 1.26 2.37 14.04
CA VAL A 72 2.04 2.51 15.29
C VAL A 72 3.19 1.51 15.41
N SER A 73 3.22 0.46 14.60
CA SER A 73 4.25 -0.59 14.62
C SER A 73 5.63 -0.13 14.13
N ILE A 74 5.75 1.10 13.64
CA ILE A 74 7.04 1.70 13.28
C ILE A 74 7.97 1.84 14.49
N GLY A 75 7.42 2.02 15.70
CA GLY A 75 8.16 2.00 16.95
C GLY A 75 8.94 3.29 17.23
N GLU A 76 10.26 3.17 17.38
CA GLU A 76 11.17 4.22 17.88
C GLU A 76 11.26 5.48 17.01
N ASP A 77 10.88 5.44 15.75
CA ASP A 77 10.84 6.64 14.89
C ASP A 77 9.81 7.68 15.40
N GLY A 78 8.85 7.23 16.18
CA GLY A 78 7.91 8.08 16.88
C GLY A 78 6.69 8.50 16.06
N SER A 79 5.84 9.28 16.71
CA SER A 79 4.50 9.64 16.21
C SER A 79 4.51 10.45 14.90
N SER A 80 5.56 11.25 14.65
CA SER A 80 5.65 12.05 13.43
C SER A 80 5.81 11.21 12.15
N GLN A 81 6.27 9.97 12.28
CA GLN A 81 6.44 9.02 11.18
C GLN A 81 5.33 7.97 11.10
N MET A 82 4.41 7.93 12.08
CA MET A 82 3.28 7.01 12.13
C MET A 82 2.20 7.44 11.14
N GLY A 83 2.05 6.71 10.03
CA GLY A 83 0.94 6.93 9.10
C GLY A 83 -0.36 6.35 9.65
N LEU A 84 -1.25 7.21 10.17
CA LEU A 84 -2.55 6.84 10.72
C LEU A 84 -3.72 7.32 9.85
N GLU A 85 -3.52 8.40 9.10
CA GLU A 85 -4.51 9.06 8.26
C GLU A 85 -4.61 8.46 6.85
N ASP A 86 -3.59 7.75 6.44
CA ASP A 86 -3.35 7.31 5.07
C ASP A 86 -4.50 6.50 4.47
N LEU A 87 -5.07 5.55 5.23
CA LEU A 87 -6.22 4.76 4.78
C LEU A 87 -7.44 5.65 4.54
N ALA A 88 -7.72 6.59 5.44
CA ALA A 88 -8.86 7.50 5.30
C ALA A 88 -8.68 8.39 4.08
N MET A 89 -7.51 9.01 3.91
CA MET A 89 -7.19 9.87 2.77
C MET A 89 -7.35 9.12 1.44
N MET A 90 -6.70 7.97 1.29
CA MET A 90 -6.69 7.24 0.02
C MET A 90 -8.07 6.68 -0.35
N ARG A 91 -8.90 6.35 0.63
CA ARG A 91 -10.28 5.89 0.41
C ARG A 91 -11.24 6.99 -0.05
N THR A 92 -10.90 8.26 0.11
CA THR A 92 -11.73 9.38 -0.36
C THR A 92 -11.56 9.67 -1.85
N ILE A 93 -10.54 9.10 -2.48
CA ILE A 93 -10.25 9.35 -3.90
C ILE A 93 -11.17 8.49 -4.77
N PRO A 94 -11.94 9.09 -5.67
CA PRO A 94 -12.88 8.34 -6.53
C PRO A 94 -12.17 7.27 -7.36
N GLY A 95 -12.74 6.06 -7.36
CA GLY A 95 -12.22 4.93 -8.12
C GLY A 95 -10.90 4.35 -7.60
N SER A 96 -10.40 4.81 -6.46
CA SER A 96 -9.18 4.25 -5.87
C SER A 96 -9.40 2.83 -5.34
N VAL A 97 -8.31 2.04 -5.39
CA VAL A 97 -8.23 0.77 -4.68
C VAL A 97 -7.15 0.87 -3.60
N VAL A 98 -7.45 0.34 -2.43
CA VAL A 98 -6.60 0.44 -1.25
C VAL A 98 -6.31 -0.96 -0.71
N PHE A 99 -5.03 -1.30 -0.59
CA PHE A 99 -4.56 -2.58 -0.09
C PHE A 99 -3.74 -2.41 1.18
N TYR A 100 -4.00 -3.25 2.17
CA TYR A 100 -3.15 -3.42 3.33
C TYR A 100 -2.79 -4.90 3.47
N PRO A 101 -1.78 -5.38 2.73
CA PRO A 101 -1.36 -6.77 2.75
C PRO A 101 -0.76 -7.16 4.10
N SER A 102 -0.86 -8.44 4.45
CA SER A 102 -0.48 -8.97 5.76
C SER A 102 0.89 -9.65 5.75
N ASP A 103 1.41 -10.01 4.58
CA ASP A 103 2.69 -10.69 4.40
C ASP A 103 3.33 -10.39 3.04
N GLY A 104 4.50 -11.01 2.78
CA GLY A 104 5.22 -10.81 1.52
C GLY A 104 4.44 -11.30 0.29
N ASN A 105 3.76 -12.45 0.39
CA ASN A 105 3.03 -13.03 -0.72
C ASN A 105 1.78 -12.21 -1.07
N SER A 106 1.03 -11.74 -0.07
CA SER A 106 -0.09 -10.83 -0.30
C SER A 106 0.37 -9.45 -0.80
N THR A 107 1.56 -8.96 -0.39
CA THR A 107 2.16 -7.73 -0.93
C THR A 107 2.52 -7.87 -2.40
N TRP A 108 3.10 -9.00 -2.79
CA TRP A 108 3.40 -9.32 -4.18
C TRP A 108 2.12 -9.33 -5.04
N ALA A 109 1.09 -10.06 -4.59
CA ALA A 109 -0.19 -10.13 -5.28
C ALA A 109 -0.86 -8.73 -5.37
N ALA A 110 -0.89 -7.96 -4.27
CA ALA A 110 -1.41 -6.60 -4.26
C ALA A 110 -0.68 -5.69 -5.25
N THR A 111 0.65 -5.84 -5.38
CA THR A 111 1.44 -5.06 -6.34
C THR A 111 1.02 -5.33 -7.77
N GLN A 112 0.77 -6.59 -8.12
CA GLN A 112 0.27 -6.95 -9.45
C GLN A 112 -1.15 -6.45 -9.70
N LEU A 113 -2.05 -6.62 -8.73
CA LEU A 113 -3.43 -6.14 -8.83
C LEU A 113 -3.47 -4.63 -9.03
N VAL A 114 -2.67 -3.89 -8.26
CA VAL A 114 -2.58 -2.43 -8.37
C VAL A 114 -1.96 -2.01 -9.69
N ALA A 115 -0.92 -2.68 -10.18
CA ALA A 115 -0.31 -2.39 -11.48
C ALA A 115 -1.31 -2.52 -12.65
N ASN A 116 -2.20 -3.52 -12.57
CA ASN A 116 -3.22 -3.79 -13.58
C ASN A 116 -4.52 -2.97 -13.40
N HIS A 117 -4.75 -2.38 -12.23
CA HIS A 117 -5.88 -1.50 -12.01
C HIS A 117 -5.68 -0.15 -12.72
N LYS A 118 -6.68 0.34 -13.43
CA LYS A 118 -6.66 1.68 -14.02
C LYS A 118 -7.17 2.71 -13.01
N GLY A 119 -6.35 3.70 -12.69
CA GLY A 119 -6.66 4.71 -11.70
C GLY A 119 -5.67 4.73 -10.54
N ILE A 120 -6.10 5.29 -9.41
CA ILE A 120 -5.27 5.38 -8.21
C ILE A 120 -5.28 4.03 -7.49
N GLY A 121 -4.09 3.48 -7.24
CA GLY A 121 -3.92 2.31 -6.37
C GLY A 121 -3.01 2.65 -5.20
N TYR A 122 -3.41 2.29 -3.99
CA TYR A 122 -2.62 2.49 -2.79
C TYR A 122 -2.24 1.16 -2.15
N ILE A 123 -0.96 0.97 -1.88
CA ILE A 123 -0.44 -0.17 -1.11
C ILE A 123 0.15 0.36 0.19
N ARG A 124 -0.36 -0.13 1.30
CA ARG A 124 0.05 0.21 2.66
C ARG A 124 0.95 -0.87 3.21
N ASN A 125 2.18 -0.54 3.60
CA ASN A 125 3.12 -1.50 4.17
C ASN A 125 3.64 -1.07 5.54
N GLY A 126 3.71 -2.03 6.47
CA GLY A 126 4.35 -1.85 7.75
C GLY A 126 5.89 -1.87 7.65
N ARG A 127 6.58 -1.48 8.74
CA ARG A 127 8.03 -1.60 8.88
C ARG A 127 8.46 -3.01 9.34
N PRO A 128 7.78 -3.65 10.32
CA PRO A 128 8.20 -4.95 10.82
C PRO A 128 8.11 -6.05 9.75
N ILE A 129 9.02 -7.01 9.86
CA ILE A 129 8.92 -8.26 9.11
C ILE A 129 7.76 -9.08 9.69
N CYS A 130 6.84 -9.50 8.84
CA CYS A 130 5.71 -10.34 9.21
C CYS A 130 5.94 -11.77 8.74
N PRO A 131 5.51 -12.79 9.51
CA PRO A 131 5.47 -14.18 9.05
C PRO A 131 4.65 -14.31 7.78
N VAL A 132 5.01 -15.26 6.93
CA VAL A 132 4.22 -15.62 5.74
C VAL A 132 3.04 -16.47 6.18
N ILE A 133 1.83 -16.06 5.84
CA ILE A 133 0.57 -16.76 6.14
C ILE A 133 -0.13 -17.30 4.89
N TYR A 134 0.12 -16.68 3.74
CA TYR A 134 -0.46 -17.16 2.47
C TYR A 134 0.59 -17.90 1.64
N PRO A 135 0.22 -18.99 0.95
CA PRO A 135 1.10 -19.62 -0.03
C PRO A 135 1.34 -18.64 -1.20
N ASN A 136 2.45 -18.82 -1.91
CA ASN A 136 2.77 -18.01 -3.09
C ASN A 136 1.83 -18.23 -4.28
N THR A 137 1.02 -19.30 -4.22
CA THR A 137 -0.03 -19.63 -5.20
C THR A 137 -1.38 -19.02 -4.88
N GLU A 138 -1.50 -18.32 -3.73
CA GLU A 138 -2.77 -17.72 -3.30
C GLU A 138 -3.24 -16.66 -4.28
N VAL A 139 -4.50 -16.76 -4.69
CA VAL A 139 -5.12 -15.82 -5.63
C VAL A 139 -5.92 -14.77 -4.86
N PHE A 140 -5.58 -13.51 -5.06
CA PHE A 140 -6.29 -12.37 -4.49
C PHE A 140 -7.09 -11.66 -5.58
N GLU A 141 -8.23 -11.08 -5.18
CA GLU A 141 -9.09 -10.31 -6.08
C GLU A 141 -9.50 -8.99 -5.40
N ILE A 142 -9.62 -7.93 -6.20
CA ILE A 142 -10.09 -6.63 -5.70
C ILE A 142 -11.54 -6.76 -5.19
N GLY A 143 -11.77 -6.26 -3.97
CA GLY A 143 -13.10 -6.26 -3.35
C GLY A 143 -13.49 -7.57 -2.67
N LYS A 144 -12.59 -8.56 -2.60
CA LYS A 144 -12.84 -9.83 -1.90
C LYS A 144 -12.01 -9.96 -0.63
N LEU A 145 -12.60 -10.59 0.37
CA LEU A 145 -11.94 -10.99 1.62
C LEU A 145 -11.37 -12.42 1.47
N LYS A 146 -10.36 -12.71 2.29
CA LYS A 146 -9.85 -14.09 2.48
C LYS A 146 -10.22 -14.57 3.87
N VAL A 147 -10.73 -15.79 3.95
CA VAL A 147 -10.90 -16.49 5.23
C VAL A 147 -9.58 -17.17 5.54
N VAL A 148 -8.92 -16.72 6.62
CA VAL A 148 -7.62 -17.24 7.05
C VAL A 148 -7.84 -18.46 7.95
N GLU A 149 -8.83 -18.36 8.85
CA GLU A 149 -9.15 -19.39 9.82
C GLU A 149 -10.66 -19.47 10.03
N LYS A 150 -11.18 -20.68 10.24
CA LYS A 150 -12.59 -20.94 10.48
C LYS A 150 -12.76 -22.20 11.34
N GLY A 151 -13.49 -22.06 12.45
CA GLY A 151 -13.91 -23.17 13.32
C GLY A 151 -15.35 -23.60 13.06
N GLU A 152 -15.74 -24.77 13.59
CA GLU A 152 -17.12 -25.27 13.49
C GLU A 152 -18.11 -24.57 14.43
N ALA A 153 -17.61 -23.99 15.51
CA ALA A 153 -18.42 -23.36 16.55
C ALA A 153 -18.14 -21.85 16.72
N ASP A 154 -17.71 -21.20 15.66
CA ASP A 154 -17.37 -19.78 15.68
C ASP A 154 -18.56 -18.92 16.11
N LYS A 155 -18.35 -18.06 17.11
CA LYS A 155 -19.34 -17.11 17.62
C LYS A 155 -19.05 -15.67 17.21
N ILE A 156 -17.82 -15.40 16.77
CA ILE A 156 -17.34 -14.05 16.45
C ILE A 156 -16.56 -14.13 15.12
N THR A 157 -16.76 -13.14 14.27
CA THR A 157 -15.93 -12.93 13.07
C THR A 157 -15.00 -11.75 13.34
N VAL A 158 -13.69 -11.97 13.22
CA VAL A 158 -12.68 -10.92 13.30
C VAL A 158 -12.19 -10.58 11.89
N VAL A 159 -12.28 -9.31 11.51
CA VAL A 159 -11.79 -8.81 10.22
C VAL A 159 -10.51 -8.02 10.46
N GLY A 160 -9.40 -8.50 9.93
CA GLY A 160 -8.08 -7.89 10.05
C GLY A 160 -7.53 -7.43 8.70
N ALA A 161 -6.56 -6.51 8.72
CA ALA A 161 -5.77 -6.10 7.56
C ALA A 161 -4.33 -5.83 7.99
N GLY A 162 -3.36 -6.18 7.14
CA GLY A 162 -1.95 -6.01 7.45
C GLY A 162 -1.55 -6.75 8.73
N ILE A 163 -0.82 -6.06 9.61
CA ILE A 163 -0.31 -6.64 10.86
C ILE A 163 -1.43 -7.13 11.80
N THR A 164 -2.62 -6.55 11.73
CA THR A 164 -3.73 -6.95 12.63
C THR A 164 -4.29 -8.33 12.30
N VAL A 165 -4.03 -8.88 11.11
CA VAL A 165 -4.37 -10.28 10.80
C VAL A 165 -3.58 -11.24 11.69
N HIS A 166 -2.27 -10.98 11.88
CA HIS A 166 -1.43 -11.79 12.75
C HIS A 166 -1.87 -11.74 14.22
N GLU A 167 -2.31 -10.55 14.68
CA GLU A 167 -2.84 -10.42 16.05
C GLU A 167 -4.19 -11.11 16.20
N ALA A 168 -5.04 -11.06 15.19
CA ALA A 168 -6.31 -11.78 15.15
C ALA A 168 -6.10 -13.30 15.22
N MET A 169 -5.15 -13.85 14.47
CA MET A 169 -4.79 -15.29 14.51
C MET A 169 -4.30 -15.70 15.89
N LYS A 170 -3.47 -14.88 16.54
CA LYS A 170 -3.01 -15.16 17.93
C LYS A 170 -4.17 -15.13 18.94
N ALA A 171 -5.17 -14.28 18.71
CA ALA A 171 -6.32 -14.18 19.60
C ALA A 171 -7.35 -15.30 19.37
N ALA A 172 -7.34 -15.96 18.22
CA ALA A 172 -8.20 -17.10 17.88
C ALA A 172 -7.66 -18.44 18.41
N ALA A 173 -6.34 -18.54 18.64
CA ALA A 173 -5.68 -19.72 19.20
C ALA A 173 -5.86 -19.85 20.72
#